data_8b0a059a99f0c9fe1e65673a84270149
#
_entry.id   8b0a059a99f0c9fe1e65673a84270149
#
_cell.length_a   1.000
_cell.length_b   1.000
_cell.length_c   1.000
_cell.angle_alpha   90.00
_cell.angle_beta   90.00
_cell.angle_gamma   90.00
#
_symmetry.space_group_name_H-M   'P 1'
#
loop_
_entity.id
_entity.type
_entity.pdbx_description
1 polymer ?
#
loop_
_entity_poly.entity_id
_entity_poly.type
_entity_poly.pdbx_seq_one_letter_code
_entity_poly.pdbx_strand_id
1 'polypeptide(L)'
;MRFALLALVVGWSIGCSGGAKGTRPYPEQRVDDVVARLAKARGELTSFRADSTMDYWLGNQRAKGEVLVMGAVGAKVRFAALSPAGGSSMAEMACDGQSFVYVDYQNNCAITGPCNERSIAQFFHIELAPDDFLHLAVGTPPVLANPTGKTTWDGTRGVEHVELTGADGTEKLAIDMRDGHFDVLDAELVGSDGKTKWSVANSEFVEVAGHRVPNKSQFKSPDNKQDLLVNWGDAANRAINLTLDANKFKLVPPAGLRACQ
;
A
#
# COMPACT_ATOMS: atom_id res chain seq x y z
N MET A 1 47.53 -52.46 40.27
CA MET A 1 46.38 -52.36 39.36
C MET A 1 46.13 -50.88 39.09
N ARG A 2 46.44 -50.40 37.86
CA ARG A 2 46.26 -49.03 37.47
C ARG A 2 45.14 -49.00 36.40
N PHE A 3 44.03 -48.38 36.71
CA PHE A 3 42.91 -48.14 35.76
C PHE A 3 43.17 -46.84 35.03
N ALA A 4 43.30 -46.94 33.73
CA ALA A 4 43.34 -45.78 32.85
C ALA A 4 41.90 -45.43 32.45
N LEU A 5 41.45 -44.20 32.76
CA LEU A 5 40.20 -43.64 32.30
C LEU A 5 40.42 -43.01 30.88
N LEU A 6 39.76 -43.58 29.89
CA LEU A 6 39.69 -43.00 28.53
C LEU A 6 38.53 -42.00 28.50
N ALA A 7 38.83 -40.71 28.37
CA ALA A 7 37.83 -39.67 28.16
C ALA A 7 37.50 -39.57 26.66
N LEU A 8 36.25 -39.91 26.30
CA LEU A 8 35.69 -39.77 24.96
C LEU A 8 35.23 -38.31 24.78
N VAL A 9 35.95 -37.53 23.99
CA VAL A 9 35.52 -36.17 23.61
C VAL A 9 34.58 -36.31 22.41
N VAL A 10 33.28 -36.15 22.63
CA VAL A 10 32.28 -36.04 21.57
C VAL A 10 32.27 -34.59 21.07
N GLY A 11 32.90 -34.38 19.94
CA GLY A 11 32.84 -33.09 19.24
C GLY A 11 31.45 -32.84 18.64
N TRP A 12 30.71 -31.88 19.18
CA TRP A 12 29.52 -31.37 18.56
C TRP A 12 29.91 -30.44 17.42
N SER A 13 29.83 -30.92 16.18
CA SER A 13 29.85 -30.08 14.98
C SER A 13 28.52 -29.32 14.92
N ILE A 14 28.54 -28.05 15.31
CA ILE A 14 27.45 -27.10 15.02
C ILE A 14 27.48 -26.85 13.50
N GLY A 15 26.73 -27.65 12.76
CA GLY A 15 26.45 -27.40 11.36
C GLY A 15 25.57 -26.15 11.26
N CYS A 16 26.11 -25.04 10.76
CA CYS A 16 25.31 -23.94 10.24
C CYS A 16 24.45 -24.50 9.11
N SER A 17 23.20 -24.82 9.37
CA SER A 17 22.22 -25.09 8.34
C SER A 17 21.91 -23.76 7.63
N GLY A 18 22.70 -23.42 6.61
CA GLY A 18 22.28 -22.48 5.61
C GLY A 18 21.00 -23.04 5.00
N GLY A 19 19.83 -22.40 5.29
CA GLY A 19 18.55 -22.83 4.75
C GLY A 19 18.69 -23.02 3.24
N ALA A 20 18.29 -24.19 2.73
CA ALA A 20 18.32 -24.49 1.32
C ALA A 20 17.49 -23.43 0.60
N LYS A 21 18.11 -22.65 -0.28
CA LYS A 21 17.39 -21.67 -1.11
C LYS A 21 16.37 -22.45 -1.94
N GLY A 22 15.09 -22.14 -1.77
CA GLY A 22 14.02 -22.78 -2.52
C GLY A 22 14.21 -22.56 -4.02
N THR A 23 13.97 -23.61 -4.79
CA THR A 23 13.96 -23.50 -6.26
C THR A 23 12.73 -22.73 -6.70
N ARG A 24 12.82 -21.87 -7.72
CA ARG A 24 11.67 -21.20 -8.32
C ARG A 24 10.66 -22.26 -8.82
N PRO A 25 9.39 -22.24 -8.37
CA PRO A 25 8.42 -23.27 -8.72
C PRO A 25 7.70 -23.03 -10.06
N TYR A 26 8.04 -21.97 -10.78
CA TYR A 26 7.48 -21.56 -12.06
C TYR A 26 8.59 -21.07 -13.00
N PRO A 27 8.33 -20.93 -14.32
CA PRO A 27 9.31 -20.40 -15.26
C PRO A 27 9.79 -18.99 -14.90
N GLU A 28 11.02 -18.67 -15.31
CA GLU A 28 11.56 -17.32 -15.15
C GLU A 28 10.63 -16.27 -15.75
N GLN A 29 10.37 -15.22 -14.98
CA GLN A 29 9.46 -14.16 -15.38
C GLN A 29 10.22 -13.11 -16.19
N ARG A 30 9.68 -12.75 -17.34
CA ARG A 30 10.19 -11.60 -18.10
C ARG A 30 9.62 -10.30 -17.50
N VAL A 31 10.40 -9.24 -17.54
CA VAL A 31 9.96 -7.91 -17.08
C VAL A 31 8.67 -7.48 -17.78
N ASP A 32 8.60 -7.65 -19.11
CA ASP A 32 7.42 -7.27 -19.91
C ASP A 32 6.16 -8.01 -19.45
N ASP A 33 6.27 -9.29 -19.09
CA ASP A 33 5.14 -10.09 -18.63
C ASP A 33 4.67 -9.63 -17.24
N VAL A 34 5.60 -9.26 -16.36
CA VAL A 34 5.27 -8.68 -15.04
C VAL A 34 4.58 -7.34 -15.20
N VAL A 35 5.13 -6.44 -16.01
CA VAL A 35 4.54 -5.11 -16.30
C VAL A 35 3.15 -5.26 -16.90
N ALA A 36 2.97 -6.18 -17.85
CA ALA A 36 1.66 -6.45 -18.46
C ALA A 36 0.64 -6.97 -17.43
N ARG A 37 1.05 -7.84 -16.49
CA ARG A 37 0.17 -8.32 -15.40
C ARG A 37 -0.22 -7.19 -14.45
N LEU A 38 0.71 -6.33 -14.05
CA LEU A 38 0.43 -5.15 -13.23
C LEU A 38 -0.54 -4.20 -13.94
N ALA A 39 -0.28 -3.87 -15.21
CA ALA A 39 -1.14 -3.01 -15.99
C ALA A 39 -2.56 -3.60 -16.16
N LYS A 40 -2.66 -4.92 -16.39
CA LYS A 40 -3.94 -5.61 -16.46
C LYS A 40 -4.71 -5.51 -15.13
N ALA A 41 -4.06 -5.84 -14.01
CA ALA A 41 -4.69 -5.78 -12.68
C ALA A 41 -5.20 -4.36 -12.36
N ARG A 42 -4.43 -3.32 -12.73
CA ARG A 42 -4.86 -1.92 -12.60
C ARG A 42 -6.04 -1.59 -13.51
N GLY A 43 -6.02 -2.05 -14.75
CA GLY A 43 -7.09 -1.78 -15.72
C GLY A 43 -8.42 -2.48 -15.40
N GLU A 44 -8.38 -3.58 -14.66
CA GLU A 44 -9.56 -4.32 -14.20
C GLU A 44 -10.22 -3.67 -12.98
N LEU A 45 -9.56 -2.72 -12.31
CA LEU A 45 -10.09 -2.03 -11.14
C LEU A 45 -10.74 -0.70 -11.53
N THR A 46 -12.02 -0.56 -11.26
CA THR A 46 -12.80 0.65 -11.54
C THR A 46 -13.24 1.39 -10.27
N SER A 47 -13.39 0.67 -9.16
CA SER A 47 -13.78 1.25 -7.88
C SER A 47 -13.45 0.32 -6.72
N PHE A 48 -13.36 0.92 -5.53
CA PHE A 48 -13.09 0.22 -4.28
C PHE A 48 -13.84 0.89 -3.13
N ARG A 49 -14.30 0.11 -2.16
CA ARG A 49 -14.82 0.58 -0.88
C ARG A 49 -14.38 -0.37 0.23
N ALA A 50 -13.98 0.21 1.36
CA ALA A 50 -13.68 -0.54 2.59
C ALA A 50 -14.03 0.27 3.83
N ASP A 51 -14.40 -0.46 4.89
CA ASP A 51 -14.40 0.00 6.24
C ASP A 51 -13.06 -0.44 6.84
N SER A 52 -12.17 0.53 7.11
CA SER A 52 -10.79 0.26 7.52
C SER A 52 -10.50 0.79 8.92
N THR A 53 -9.46 0.25 9.54
CA THR A 53 -8.82 0.88 10.69
C THR A 53 -7.45 1.40 10.26
N MET A 54 -7.22 2.68 10.47
CA MET A 54 -5.93 3.31 10.21
C MET A 54 -5.21 3.60 11.52
N ASP A 55 -3.92 3.31 11.55
CA ASP A 55 -3.03 3.59 12.66
C ASP A 55 -1.86 4.40 12.08
N TYR A 56 -1.82 5.67 12.42
CA TYR A 56 -0.93 6.66 11.82
C TYR A 56 0.03 7.22 12.85
N TRP A 57 1.30 7.24 12.52
CA TRP A 57 2.37 7.85 13.33
C TRP A 57 2.98 9.02 12.59
N LEU A 58 3.06 10.17 13.28
CA LEU A 58 3.76 11.35 12.84
C LEU A 58 4.79 11.72 13.93
N GLY A 59 6.03 11.30 13.74
CA GLY A 59 7.05 11.40 14.79
C GLY A 59 6.60 10.63 16.04
N ASN A 60 6.41 11.36 17.16
CA ASN A 60 5.96 10.77 18.42
C ASN A 60 4.43 10.81 18.62
N GLN A 61 3.69 11.35 17.67
CA GLN A 61 2.23 11.41 17.74
C GLN A 61 1.63 10.22 17.04
N ARG A 62 0.59 9.66 17.64
CA ARG A 62 -0.17 8.53 17.08
C ARG A 62 -1.64 8.86 17.04
N ALA A 63 -2.27 8.61 15.89
CA ALA A 63 -3.72 8.64 15.72
C ALA A 63 -4.18 7.27 15.21
N LYS A 64 -5.20 6.71 15.87
CA LYS A 64 -5.82 5.46 15.45
C LYS A 64 -7.33 5.62 15.44
N GLY A 65 -7.98 5.14 14.38
CA GLY A 65 -9.43 5.24 14.25
C GLY A 65 -9.97 4.45 13.08
N GLU A 66 -11.29 4.35 13.04
CA GLU A 66 -12.00 3.81 11.89
C GLU A 66 -12.07 4.85 10.78
N VAL A 67 -11.82 4.41 9.55
CA VAL A 67 -11.84 5.26 8.36
C VAL A 67 -12.60 4.53 7.25
N LEU A 68 -13.70 5.13 6.82
CA LEU A 68 -14.37 4.70 5.60
C LEU A 68 -13.57 5.20 4.40
N VAL A 69 -13.20 4.28 3.51
CA VAL A 69 -12.44 4.58 2.30
C VAL A 69 -13.26 4.19 1.09
N MET A 70 -13.33 5.06 0.10
CA MET A 70 -13.81 4.71 -1.21
C MET A 70 -13.02 5.42 -2.30
N GLY A 71 -12.88 4.75 -3.44
CA GLY A 71 -12.23 5.28 -4.62
C GLY A 71 -12.90 4.81 -5.90
N ALA A 72 -12.77 5.59 -6.95
CA ALA A 72 -13.14 5.22 -8.30
C ALA A 72 -12.18 5.86 -9.29
N VAL A 73 -11.99 5.24 -10.46
CA VAL A 73 -11.15 5.78 -11.54
C VAL A 73 -11.55 7.21 -11.90
N GLY A 74 -10.58 7.99 -12.36
CA GLY A 74 -10.75 9.42 -12.68
C GLY A 74 -10.53 10.32 -11.47
N ALA A 75 -9.55 10.01 -10.66
CA ALA A 75 -9.10 10.79 -9.49
C ALA A 75 -10.19 11.01 -8.44
N LYS A 76 -11.05 10.01 -8.24
CA LYS A 76 -12.14 10.07 -7.27
C LYS A 76 -11.80 9.28 -6.02
N VAL A 77 -11.61 9.97 -4.90
CA VAL A 77 -11.31 9.36 -3.59
C VAL A 77 -12.11 10.06 -2.51
N ARG A 78 -12.53 9.31 -1.49
CA ARG A 78 -13.11 9.82 -0.27
C ARG A 78 -12.63 9.03 0.93
N PHE A 79 -12.28 9.75 1.98
CA PHE A 79 -11.96 9.23 3.31
C PHE A 79 -12.86 9.91 4.33
N ALA A 80 -13.38 9.16 5.28
CA ALA A 80 -14.13 9.70 6.41
C ALA A 80 -13.63 9.04 7.69
N ALA A 81 -12.92 9.80 8.52
CA ALA A 81 -12.48 9.39 9.86
C ALA A 81 -13.66 9.47 10.82
N LEU A 82 -13.98 8.37 11.48
CA LEU A 82 -15.15 8.25 12.35
C LEU A 82 -14.79 8.49 13.81
N SER A 83 -15.74 9.05 14.55
CA SER A 83 -15.64 9.19 15.99
C SER A 83 -15.65 7.82 16.69
N PRO A 84 -14.79 7.59 17.69
CA PRO A 84 -14.83 6.37 18.50
C PRO A 84 -16.17 6.12 19.21
N ALA A 85 -16.95 7.19 19.45
CA ALA A 85 -18.29 7.08 20.03
C ALA A 85 -19.35 6.62 19.03
N GLY A 86 -18.98 6.44 17.76
CA GLY A 86 -19.82 5.94 16.68
C GLY A 86 -20.57 7.03 15.91
N GLY A 87 -20.66 6.84 14.60
CA GLY A 87 -21.63 7.46 13.69
C GLY A 87 -21.34 8.86 13.15
N SER A 88 -20.55 9.71 13.77
CA SER A 88 -20.20 11.03 13.23
C SER A 88 -18.79 11.07 12.67
N SER A 89 -18.61 11.76 11.55
CA SER A 89 -17.29 12.04 11.01
C SER A 89 -16.55 13.08 11.86
N MET A 90 -15.29 12.79 12.19
CA MET A 90 -14.38 13.75 12.83
C MET A 90 -13.66 14.59 11.78
N ALA A 91 -13.32 13.97 10.67
CA ALA A 91 -12.72 14.61 9.51
C ALA A 91 -13.11 13.88 8.23
N GLU A 92 -13.24 14.62 7.14
CA GLU A 92 -13.51 14.05 5.82
C GLU A 92 -12.62 14.68 4.78
N MET A 93 -12.20 13.87 3.81
CA MET A 93 -11.48 14.30 2.62
C MET A 93 -12.17 13.73 1.39
N ALA A 94 -12.32 14.52 0.36
CA ALA A 94 -12.83 14.08 -0.93
C ALA A 94 -12.09 14.73 -2.11
N CYS A 95 -11.86 13.91 -3.14
CA CYS A 95 -11.53 14.33 -4.50
C CYS A 95 -12.64 13.86 -5.44
N ASP A 96 -13.18 14.74 -6.27
CA ASP A 96 -14.22 14.40 -7.24
C ASP A 96 -13.69 14.26 -8.68
N GLY A 97 -12.38 14.27 -8.86
CA GLY A 97 -11.67 14.28 -10.13
C GLY A 97 -11.18 15.66 -10.55
N GLN A 98 -11.67 16.72 -9.93
CA GLN A 98 -11.27 18.11 -10.21
C GLN A 98 -10.93 18.88 -8.95
N SER A 99 -11.80 18.79 -7.96
CA SER A 99 -11.72 19.53 -6.71
C SER A 99 -11.36 18.63 -5.55
N PHE A 100 -10.48 19.14 -4.71
CA PHE A 100 -10.11 18.55 -3.42
C PHE A 100 -10.76 19.37 -2.32
N VAL A 101 -11.36 18.67 -1.35
CA VAL A 101 -11.94 19.27 -0.15
C VAL A 101 -11.55 18.42 1.05
N TYR A 102 -11.06 19.07 2.09
CA TYR A 102 -10.88 18.50 3.42
C TYR A 102 -11.66 19.32 4.43
N VAL A 103 -12.34 18.64 5.33
CA VAL A 103 -13.07 19.25 6.45
C VAL A 103 -12.65 18.57 7.75
N ASP A 104 -12.17 19.35 8.68
CA ASP A 104 -11.92 18.94 10.07
C ASP A 104 -13.02 19.49 10.95
N TYR A 105 -13.94 18.62 11.33
CA TYR A 105 -15.10 18.98 12.16
C TYR A 105 -14.70 19.24 13.60
N GLN A 106 -13.60 18.66 14.09
CA GLN A 106 -13.13 18.87 15.46
C GLN A 106 -12.50 20.26 15.63
N ASN A 107 -11.71 20.68 14.63
CA ASN A 107 -11.04 21.97 14.65
C ASN A 107 -11.83 23.08 13.95
N ASN A 108 -13.01 22.78 13.41
CA ASN A 108 -13.88 23.70 12.67
C ASN A 108 -13.12 24.42 11.55
N CYS A 109 -12.42 23.66 10.71
CA CYS A 109 -11.67 24.22 9.59
C CYS A 109 -11.82 23.38 8.32
N ALA A 110 -11.55 23.98 7.16
CA ALA A 110 -11.55 23.31 5.88
C ALA A 110 -10.40 23.78 4.98
N ILE A 111 -9.99 22.89 4.05
CA ILE A 111 -9.07 23.22 2.95
C ILE A 111 -9.76 22.82 1.66
N THR A 112 -9.63 23.68 0.65
CA THR A 112 -10.10 23.41 -0.71
C THR A 112 -9.01 23.69 -1.71
N GLY A 113 -8.97 22.93 -2.79
CA GLY A 113 -7.96 23.10 -3.84
C GLY A 113 -8.21 22.19 -5.06
N PRO A 114 -7.25 22.11 -5.98
CA PRO A 114 -7.32 21.13 -7.07
C PRO A 114 -7.08 19.71 -6.55
N CYS A 115 -7.75 18.72 -7.17
CA CYS A 115 -7.51 17.32 -6.89
C CYS A 115 -6.25 16.85 -7.61
N ASN A 116 -5.10 16.86 -6.94
CA ASN A 116 -3.80 16.44 -7.45
C ASN A 116 -2.90 15.88 -6.36
N GLU A 117 -1.73 15.38 -6.74
CA GLU A 117 -0.73 14.80 -5.84
C GLU A 117 -0.36 15.74 -4.68
N ARG A 118 -0.20 17.04 -4.96
CA ARG A 118 0.19 18.04 -3.94
C ARG A 118 -0.87 18.17 -2.85
N SER A 119 -2.16 18.20 -3.22
CA SER A 119 -3.26 18.29 -2.26
C SER A 119 -3.34 17.04 -1.38
N ILE A 120 -3.10 15.88 -1.96
CA ILE A 120 -3.07 14.61 -1.23
C ILE A 120 -1.84 14.53 -0.32
N ALA A 121 -0.66 14.95 -0.82
CA ALA A 121 0.58 14.95 -0.06
C ALA A 121 0.53 15.83 1.20
N GLN A 122 -0.32 16.86 1.22
CA GLN A 122 -0.53 17.68 2.43
C GLN A 122 -1.07 16.89 3.62
N PHE A 123 -1.79 15.77 3.36
CA PHE A 123 -2.38 14.95 4.43
C PHE A 123 -1.60 13.67 4.71
N PHE A 124 -1.20 12.98 3.66
CA PHE A 124 -0.55 11.69 3.80
C PHE A 124 0.97 11.78 3.73
N HIS A 125 1.51 12.96 3.40
CA HIS A 125 2.93 13.21 3.18
C HIS A 125 3.58 12.21 2.22
N ILE A 126 2.76 11.68 1.30
CA ILE A 126 3.13 10.74 0.25
C ILE A 126 2.68 11.37 -1.06
N GLU A 127 3.63 11.61 -1.97
CA GLU A 127 3.35 12.15 -3.29
C GLU A 127 2.81 11.04 -4.20
N LEU A 128 1.50 10.87 -4.19
CA LEU A 128 0.78 9.90 -5.02
C LEU A 128 -0.35 10.58 -5.76
N ALA A 129 -0.53 10.21 -7.03
CA ALA A 129 -1.72 10.61 -7.77
C ALA A 129 -2.99 10.05 -7.10
N PRO A 130 -4.13 10.78 -7.11
CA PRO A 130 -5.35 10.30 -6.49
C PRO A 130 -5.78 8.90 -6.95
N ASP A 131 -5.62 8.56 -8.24
CA ASP A 131 -5.92 7.24 -8.77
C ASP A 131 -4.99 6.14 -8.19
N ASP A 132 -3.76 6.48 -7.82
CA ASP A 132 -2.83 5.51 -7.26
C ASP A 132 -3.24 5.06 -5.86
N PHE A 133 -3.95 5.88 -5.08
CA PHE A 133 -4.55 5.45 -3.81
C PHE A 133 -5.56 4.32 -3.98
N LEU A 134 -6.41 4.41 -5.02
CA LEU A 134 -7.33 3.35 -5.35
C LEU A 134 -6.59 2.03 -5.60
N HIS A 135 -5.55 2.07 -6.40
CA HIS A 135 -4.79 0.90 -6.77
C HIS A 135 -3.96 0.33 -5.62
N LEU A 136 -3.34 1.20 -4.81
CA LEU A 136 -2.59 0.76 -3.63
C LEU A 136 -3.47 0.08 -2.58
N ALA A 137 -4.73 0.52 -2.42
CA ALA A 137 -5.70 -0.12 -1.53
C ALA A 137 -5.99 -1.58 -1.89
N VAL A 138 -5.81 -1.95 -3.16
CA VAL A 138 -5.99 -3.33 -3.64
C VAL A 138 -4.65 -4.02 -3.94
N GLY A 139 -3.53 -3.44 -3.53
CA GLY A 139 -2.21 -4.06 -3.65
C GLY A 139 -1.56 -3.96 -5.03
N THR A 140 -2.03 -3.05 -5.90
CA THR A 140 -1.43 -2.80 -7.22
C THR A 140 -0.72 -1.46 -7.23
N PRO A 141 0.63 -1.43 -7.16
CA PRO A 141 1.39 -0.17 -7.16
C PRO A 141 1.27 0.56 -8.51
N PRO A 142 1.61 1.86 -8.54
CA PRO A 142 1.84 2.57 -9.80
C PRO A 142 2.87 1.83 -10.64
N VAL A 143 2.75 1.90 -11.95
CA VAL A 143 3.72 1.31 -12.89
C VAL A 143 4.39 2.43 -13.66
N LEU A 144 5.73 2.44 -13.67
CA LEU A 144 6.51 3.41 -14.43
C LEU A 144 6.17 3.32 -15.92
N ALA A 145 6.19 4.46 -16.60
CA ALA A 145 5.96 4.50 -18.04
C ALA A 145 7.14 3.88 -18.81
N ASN A 146 6.85 2.90 -19.67
CA ASN A 146 7.85 2.22 -20.51
C ASN A 146 9.12 1.79 -19.75
N PRO A 147 9.01 1.06 -18.64
CA PRO A 147 10.16 0.73 -17.84
C PRO A 147 11.03 -0.30 -18.54
N THR A 148 12.32 -0.24 -18.29
CA THR A 148 13.25 -1.34 -18.47
C THR A 148 13.58 -1.95 -17.12
N GLY A 149 14.09 -3.19 -17.08
CA GLY A 149 14.41 -3.75 -15.77
C GLY A 149 14.86 -5.18 -15.78
N LYS A 150 14.84 -5.80 -14.62
CA LYS A 150 15.23 -7.21 -14.41
C LYS A 150 14.33 -7.86 -13.34
N THR A 151 14.24 -9.18 -13.41
CA THR A 151 13.63 -10.03 -12.39
C THR A 151 14.71 -10.89 -11.74
N THR A 152 14.57 -11.17 -10.44
CA THR A 152 15.51 -12.02 -9.72
C THR A 152 14.76 -12.83 -8.66
N TRP A 153 14.96 -14.16 -8.68
CA TRP A 153 14.34 -15.03 -7.69
C TRP A 153 15.05 -14.97 -6.33
N ASP A 154 14.31 -14.68 -5.28
CA ASP A 154 14.74 -14.86 -3.90
C ASP A 154 14.20 -16.18 -3.34
N GLY A 155 14.99 -17.25 -3.43
CA GLY A 155 14.62 -18.56 -2.91
C GLY A 155 14.52 -18.63 -1.38
N THR A 156 14.98 -17.62 -0.65
CA THR A 156 14.84 -17.55 0.81
C THR A 156 13.46 -17.07 1.22
N ARG A 157 12.97 -16.02 0.55
CA ARG A 157 11.63 -15.46 0.77
C ARG A 157 10.56 -16.15 -0.09
N GLY A 158 10.96 -16.79 -1.17
CA GLY A 158 10.03 -17.38 -2.16
C GLY A 158 9.31 -16.32 -3.00
N VAL A 159 10.01 -15.25 -3.39
CA VAL A 159 9.45 -14.11 -4.15
C VAL A 159 10.30 -13.75 -5.35
N GLU A 160 9.70 -13.11 -6.34
CA GLU A 160 10.42 -12.40 -7.39
C GLU A 160 10.70 -10.96 -6.94
N HIS A 161 11.97 -10.57 -6.95
CA HIS A 161 12.38 -9.17 -6.93
C HIS A 161 12.36 -8.63 -8.36
N VAL A 162 11.60 -7.58 -8.58
CA VAL A 162 11.49 -6.90 -9.86
C VAL A 162 12.01 -5.48 -9.68
N GLU A 163 12.96 -5.08 -10.50
CA GLU A 163 13.50 -3.73 -10.54
C GLU A 163 13.15 -3.11 -11.89
N LEU A 164 12.37 -2.05 -11.87
CA LEU A 164 11.89 -1.33 -13.04
C LEU A 164 12.51 0.07 -13.04
N THR A 165 13.14 0.47 -14.13
CA THR A 165 13.75 1.80 -14.27
C THR A 165 13.04 2.57 -15.39
N GLY A 166 12.61 3.78 -15.09
CA GLY A 166 11.97 4.71 -16.01
C GLY A 166 12.46 6.14 -15.80
N ALA A 167 11.79 7.09 -16.44
CA ALA A 167 12.16 8.51 -16.35
C ALA A 167 12.03 9.07 -14.92
N ASP A 168 11.05 8.59 -14.16
CA ASP A 168 10.73 9.10 -12.81
C ASP A 168 11.56 8.46 -11.69
N GLY A 169 12.37 7.47 -12.02
CA GLY A 169 13.23 6.77 -11.07
C GLY A 169 13.26 5.26 -11.23
N THR A 170 13.47 4.57 -10.12
CA THR A 170 13.53 3.09 -10.07
C THR A 170 12.47 2.58 -9.10
N GLU A 171 11.59 1.73 -9.59
CA GLU A 171 10.60 1.02 -8.79
C GLU A 171 11.12 -0.38 -8.46
N LYS A 172 11.02 -0.77 -7.20
CA LYS A 172 11.43 -2.09 -6.72
C LYS A 172 10.21 -2.78 -6.14
N LEU A 173 9.96 -4.00 -6.63
CA LEU A 173 8.83 -4.82 -6.19
C LEU A 173 9.33 -6.14 -5.64
N ALA A 174 8.63 -6.67 -4.63
CA ALA A 174 8.73 -8.07 -4.22
C ALA A 174 7.36 -8.72 -4.44
N ILE A 175 7.28 -9.72 -5.30
CA ILE A 175 6.02 -10.33 -5.75
C ILE A 175 6.02 -11.81 -5.43
N ASP A 176 5.00 -12.28 -4.71
CA ASP A 176 4.74 -13.72 -4.56
C ASP A 176 3.89 -14.21 -5.74
N MET A 177 4.49 -15.09 -6.53
CA MET A 177 3.84 -15.68 -7.72
C MET A 177 3.58 -17.18 -7.57
N ARG A 178 3.77 -17.74 -6.38
CA ARG A 178 3.53 -19.16 -6.10
C ARG A 178 2.05 -19.46 -6.18
N ASP A 179 1.72 -20.70 -6.49
CA ASP A 179 0.35 -21.21 -6.55
C ASP A 179 -0.59 -20.40 -7.47
N GLY A 180 -0.01 -19.75 -8.51
CA GLY A 180 -0.76 -18.91 -9.45
C GLY A 180 -1.08 -17.51 -8.94
N HIS A 181 -0.63 -17.14 -7.74
CA HIS A 181 -0.82 -15.80 -7.18
C HIS A 181 -0.03 -14.73 -7.94
N PHE A 182 -0.30 -13.49 -7.62
CA PHE A 182 0.46 -12.31 -8.06
C PHE A 182 0.33 -11.23 -6.97
N ASP A 183 0.81 -11.57 -5.79
CA ASP A 183 0.70 -10.73 -4.61
C ASP A 183 1.92 -9.80 -4.54
N VAL A 184 1.73 -8.51 -4.71
CA VAL A 184 2.80 -7.52 -4.52
C VAL A 184 2.96 -7.29 -3.02
N LEU A 185 3.98 -7.93 -2.43
CA LEU A 185 4.26 -7.86 -1.00
C LEU A 185 4.92 -6.55 -0.62
N ASP A 186 5.89 -6.10 -1.42
CA ASP A 186 6.58 -4.83 -1.20
C ASP A 186 6.64 -4.05 -2.52
N ALA A 187 6.47 -2.74 -2.44
CA ALA A 187 6.73 -1.81 -3.53
C ALA A 187 7.40 -0.54 -2.99
N GLU A 188 8.43 -0.06 -3.68
CA GLU A 188 9.16 1.16 -3.36
C GLU A 188 9.49 1.91 -4.64
N LEU A 189 9.25 3.22 -4.65
CA LEU A 189 9.75 4.11 -5.71
C LEU A 189 10.92 4.93 -5.18
N VAL A 190 12.07 4.77 -5.82
CA VAL A 190 13.26 5.59 -5.60
C VAL A 190 13.38 6.58 -6.75
N GLY A 191 13.36 7.87 -6.46
CA GLY A 191 13.49 8.92 -7.45
C GLY A 191 14.86 8.95 -8.13
N SER A 192 14.99 9.71 -9.20
CA SER A 192 16.25 9.90 -9.93
C SER A 192 17.34 10.56 -9.06
N ASP A 193 16.95 11.23 -7.97
CA ASP A 193 17.86 11.78 -6.96
C ASP A 193 18.34 10.75 -5.91
N GLY A 194 17.93 9.49 -6.06
CA GLY A 194 18.27 8.39 -5.15
C GLY A 194 17.49 8.37 -3.84
N LYS A 195 16.48 9.24 -3.68
CA LYS A 195 15.62 9.24 -2.49
C LYS A 195 14.36 8.43 -2.71
N THR A 196 13.96 7.67 -1.71
CA THR A 196 12.66 7.00 -1.72
C THR A 196 11.56 8.05 -1.73
N LYS A 197 10.65 7.97 -2.69
CA LYS A 197 9.45 8.81 -2.78
C LYS A 197 8.32 8.26 -1.93
N TRP A 198 8.12 6.96 -1.99
CA TRP A 198 7.16 6.22 -1.18
C TRP A 198 7.53 4.73 -1.10
N SER A 199 7.03 4.06 -0.08
CA SER A 199 7.06 2.61 -0.01
C SER A 199 5.78 2.07 0.62
N VAL A 200 5.40 0.85 0.22
CA VAL A 200 4.29 0.10 0.80
C VAL A 200 4.68 -1.34 1.00
N ALA A 201 4.30 -1.91 2.14
CA ALA A 201 4.38 -3.34 2.41
C ALA A 201 2.96 -3.88 2.62
N ASN A 202 2.61 -4.94 1.87
CA ASN A 202 1.31 -5.59 1.90
C ASN A 202 1.40 -6.97 2.54
N SER A 203 0.37 -7.39 3.23
CA SER A 203 0.30 -8.70 3.86
C SER A 203 -1.13 -9.19 4.05
N GLU A 204 -1.25 -10.48 4.43
CA GLU A 204 -2.54 -11.11 4.75
C GLU A 204 -3.53 -11.02 3.58
N PHE A 205 -3.11 -11.44 2.39
CA PHE A 205 -3.95 -11.38 1.20
C PHE A 205 -5.19 -12.27 1.31
N VAL A 206 -6.33 -11.73 0.88
CA VAL A 206 -7.64 -12.38 0.89
C VAL A 206 -8.36 -12.15 -0.45
N GLU A 207 -9.37 -12.98 -0.72
CA GLU A 207 -10.23 -12.84 -1.90
C GLU A 207 -11.41 -11.90 -1.61
N VAL A 208 -11.60 -10.90 -2.47
CA VAL A 208 -12.75 -9.99 -2.46
C VAL A 208 -13.30 -9.86 -3.87
N ALA A 209 -14.50 -10.29 -4.11
CA ALA A 209 -15.19 -10.23 -5.41
C ALA A 209 -14.34 -10.80 -6.57
N GLY A 210 -13.61 -11.91 -6.33
CA GLY A 210 -12.73 -12.53 -7.33
C GLY A 210 -11.37 -11.84 -7.53
N HIS A 211 -11.04 -10.84 -6.72
CA HIS A 211 -9.74 -10.17 -6.70
C HIS A 211 -8.98 -10.54 -5.42
N ARG A 212 -7.71 -10.86 -5.58
CA ARG A 212 -6.84 -11.12 -4.45
C ARG A 212 -6.19 -9.82 -4.00
N VAL A 213 -6.50 -9.38 -2.76
CA VAL A 213 -6.13 -8.06 -2.23
C VAL A 213 -5.53 -8.17 -0.84
N PRO A 214 -4.64 -7.25 -0.41
CA PRO A 214 -4.08 -7.25 0.93
C PRO A 214 -5.15 -6.98 1.99
N ASN A 215 -5.00 -7.59 3.16
CA ASN A 215 -5.78 -7.25 4.35
C ASN A 215 -5.07 -6.18 5.19
N LYS A 216 -3.76 -6.07 5.04
CA LYS A 216 -2.94 -5.05 5.68
C LYS A 216 -1.99 -4.40 4.69
N SER A 217 -1.88 -3.08 4.77
CA SER A 217 -0.91 -2.27 4.01
C SER A 217 -0.22 -1.31 4.95
N GLN A 218 1.11 -1.25 4.90
CA GLN A 218 1.92 -0.30 5.66
C GLN A 218 2.59 0.65 4.68
N PHE A 219 2.27 1.92 4.78
CA PHE A 219 2.86 2.99 3.99
C PHE A 219 3.89 3.74 4.83
N LYS A 220 5.02 4.07 4.23
CA LYS A 220 6.06 4.86 4.88
C LYS A 220 6.41 6.08 4.06
N SER A 221 6.58 7.21 4.75
CA SER A 221 7.07 8.44 4.13
C SER A 221 8.55 8.34 3.77
N PRO A 222 9.03 9.16 2.80
CA PRO A 222 10.42 9.14 2.35
C PRO A 222 11.46 9.32 3.45
N ASP A 223 11.12 10.12 4.48
CA ASP A 223 12.00 10.39 5.61
C ASP A 223 11.79 9.42 6.79
N ASN A 224 10.94 8.39 6.61
CA ASN A 224 10.55 7.42 7.64
C ASN A 224 10.00 8.03 8.94
N LYS A 225 9.57 9.31 8.91
CA LYS A 225 8.97 9.97 10.09
C LYS A 225 7.48 9.73 10.20
N GLN A 226 6.89 9.18 9.15
CA GLN A 226 5.48 8.86 9.08
C GLN A 226 5.31 7.40 8.69
N ASP A 227 4.43 6.76 9.40
CA ASP A 227 4.06 5.36 9.19
C ASP A 227 2.54 5.28 9.28
N LEU A 228 1.91 4.77 8.24
CA LEU A 228 0.48 4.55 8.16
C LEU A 228 0.22 3.06 7.97
N LEU A 229 -0.24 2.40 9.02
CA LEU A 229 -0.76 1.04 8.93
C LEU A 229 -2.26 1.07 8.68
N VAL A 230 -2.67 0.46 7.59
CA VAL A 230 -4.08 0.28 7.23
C VAL A 230 -4.44 -1.19 7.38
N ASN A 231 -5.42 -1.48 8.23
CA ASN A 231 -6.14 -2.74 8.23
C ASN A 231 -7.44 -2.51 7.45
N TRP A 232 -7.58 -3.18 6.32
CA TRP A 232 -8.69 -2.98 5.39
C TRP A 232 -10.02 -3.62 5.87
N GLY A 233 -10.03 -4.15 7.10
CA GLY A 233 -11.22 -4.71 7.71
C GLY A 233 -11.60 -6.09 7.17
N ASP A 234 -12.81 -6.52 7.47
CA ASP A 234 -13.34 -7.80 6.99
C ASP A 234 -13.56 -7.76 5.48
N ALA A 235 -13.19 -8.84 4.79
CA ALA A 235 -13.42 -9.02 3.36
C ALA A 235 -14.91 -8.84 2.98
N ALA A 236 -15.82 -9.23 3.86
CA ALA A 236 -17.27 -9.07 3.67
C ALA A 236 -17.71 -7.59 3.62
N ASN A 237 -16.96 -6.69 4.22
CA ASN A 237 -17.25 -5.24 4.26
C ASN A 237 -16.49 -4.46 3.18
N ARG A 238 -15.80 -5.18 2.28
CA ARG A 238 -15.10 -4.59 1.13
C ARG A 238 -15.86 -4.86 -0.16
N ALA A 239 -15.79 -3.90 -1.06
CA ALA A 239 -16.36 -4.06 -2.39
C ALA A 239 -15.41 -3.52 -3.45
N ILE A 240 -15.30 -4.26 -4.56
CA ILE A 240 -14.49 -3.92 -5.73
C ILE A 240 -15.42 -3.86 -6.94
N ASN A 241 -15.16 -2.93 -7.85
CA ASN A 241 -15.87 -2.75 -9.11
C ASN A 241 -17.39 -2.52 -8.94
N LEU A 242 -17.78 -1.88 -7.83
CA LEU A 242 -19.18 -1.47 -7.62
C LEU A 242 -19.48 -0.14 -8.33
N THR A 243 -20.72 0.05 -8.72
CA THR A 243 -21.17 1.35 -9.23
C THR A 243 -21.28 2.34 -8.09
N LEU A 244 -20.45 3.39 -8.13
CA LEU A 244 -20.47 4.49 -7.17
C LEU A 244 -21.06 5.75 -7.81
N ASP A 245 -22.05 6.34 -7.14
CA ASP A 245 -22.59 7.64 -7.54
C ASP A 245 -21.49 8.71 -7.41
N ALA A 246 -21.32 9.53 -8.44
CA ALA A 246 -20.31 10.59 -8.47
C ALA A 246 -20.50 11.63 -7.33
N ASN A 247 -21.73 11.81 -6.83
CA ASN A 247 -22.00 12.70 -5.71
C ASN A 247 -21.37 12.22 -4.40
N LYS A 248 -21.05 10.93 -4.26
CA LYS A 248 -20.35 10.41 -3.10
C LYS A 248 -18.92 10.97 -2.94
N PHE A 249 -18.34 11.48 -4.02
CA PHE A 249 -17.03 12.08 -4.02
C PHE A 249 -17.06 13.60 -3.89
N LYS A 250 -18.24 14.21 -3.85
CA LYS A 250 -18.40 15.64 -3.61
C LYS A 250 -18.56 15.89 -2.11
N LEU A 251 -17.73 16.77 -1.58
CA LEU A 251 -17.80 17.25 -0.23
C LEU A 251 -17.95 18.76 -0.25
N VAL A 252 -19.00 19.26 0.38
CA VAL A 252 -19.27 20.69 0.53
C VAL A 252 -18.97 21.08 1.98
N PRO A 253 -17.97 21.94 2.21
CA PRO A 253 -17.68 22.39 3.59
C PRO A 253 -18.90 23.13 4.16
N PRO A 254 -19.25 22.90 5.42
CA PRO A 254 -20.22 23.73 6.12
C PRO A 254 -19.84 25.22 6.08
N ALA A 255 -20.86 26.08 6.02
CA ALA A 255 -20.63 27.52 6.04
C ALA A 255 -19.98 27.97 7.37
N GLY A 256 -19.05 28.93 7.30
CA GLY A 256 -18.44 29.52 8.50
C GLY A 256 -17.19 28.80 9.01
N LEU A 257 -16.71 27.75 8.32
CA LEU A 257 -15.42 27.14 8.65
C LEU A 257 -14.26 28.08 8.28
N ARG A 258 -13.25 28.13 9.15
CA ARG A 258 -11.98 28.81 8.86
C ARG A 258 -11.09 27.95 7.93
N ALA A 259 -10.10 28.54 7.30
CA ALA A 259 -9.03 27.75 6.69
C ALA A 259 -8.24 26.99 7.76
N CYS A 260 -7.91 25.72 7.52
CA CYS A 260 -6.99 24.99 8.39
C CYS A 260 -5.57 25.59 8.25
N GLN A 261 -4.83 25.61 9.36
CA GLN A 261 -3.45 26.10 9.42
C GLN A 261 -2.48 24.94 9.37
#